data_3b030015f060790f9f66dd1b3ae8e24c
#
_entry.id   3b030015f060790f9f66dd1b3ae8e24c
#
_cell.length_a   1.000
_cell.length_b   1.000
_cell.length_c   1.000
_cell.angle_alpha   90.00
_cell.angle_beta   90.00
_cell.angle_gamma   90.00
#
_symmetry.space_group_name_H-M   'P 1'
#
loop_
_entity.id
_entity.type
_entity.pdbx_description
1 polymer ?
#
loop_
_entity_poly.entity_id
_entity_poly.type
_entity_poly.pdbx_seq_one_letter_code
_entity_poly.pdbx_strand_id
1 'polypeptide(L)'
;MYVDNDPIVLAYAEALLTSAPEGATAYVPSDIRDTEKVLAGAAETLDLSRPVAVMALMVLQYIPDVDDPRGIVGRVLESLPPGSYLTVSDTVRDIDTGRVTEGTARLNQRMGPTQLTLRTRSDVERFFDGLEMVEPGVVPLPEWHGPGSEYPIPCYAGMGRKP
;
A
#
# COMPACT_ATOMS: atom_id res chain seq x y z
N MET A 1 2.41 -10.42 8.57
CA MET A 1 1.22 -10.93 7.86
C MET A 1 1.19 -10.31 6.46
N TYR A 2 0.79 -11.09 5.46
CA TYR A 2 0.65 -10.67 4.05
C TYR A 2 -0.79 -10.88 3.60
N VAL A 3 -1.32 -9.97 2.80
CA VAL A 3 -2.65 -10.05 2.19
C VAL A 3 -2.49 -9.96 0.68
N ASP A 4 -3.04 -10.89 -0.05
CA ASP A 4 -3.07 -10.88 -1.50
C ASP A 4 -4.30 -11.65 -1.99
N ASN A 5 -4.84 -11.28 -3.14
CA ASN A 5 -5.96 -11.99 -3.75
C ASN A 5 -5.54 -12.96 -4.86
N ASP A 6 -4.26 -12.99 -5.22
CA ASP A 6 -3.71 -13.94 -6.19
C ASP A 6 -3.21 -15.21 -5.49
N PRO A 7 -3.85 -16.37 -5.71
CA PRO A 7 -3.45 -17.62 -5.08
C PRO A 7 -2.04 -18.07 -5.49
N ILE A 8 -1.54 -17.66 -6.65
CA ILE A 8 -0.19 -18.00 -7.10
C ILE A 8 0.84 -17.20 -6.28
N VAL A 9 0.59 -15.90 -6.08
CA VAL A 9 1.44 -15.04 -5.23
C VAL A 9 1.50 -15.58 -3.82
N LEU A 10 0.35 -15.95 -3.24
CA LEU A 10 0.29 -16.52 -1.89
C LEU A 10 1.04 -17.83 -1.77
N ALA A 11 0.90 -18.74 -2.75
CA ALA A 11 1.64 -20.01 -2.74
C ALA A 11 3.16 -19.80 -2.78
N TYR A 12 3.66 -18.86 -3.60
CA TYR A 12 5.07 -18.50 -3.60
C TYR A 12 5.51 -17.84 -2.29
N ALA A 13 4.71 -16.93 -1.76
CA ALA A 13 5.02 -16.27 -0.50
C ALA A 13 5.11 -17.28 0.65
N GLU A 14 4.17 -18.19 0.76
CA GLU A 14 4.17 -19.27 1.76
C GLU A 14 5.40 -20.19 1.64
N ALA A 15 5.84 -20.49 0.42
CA ALA A 15 7.01 -21.32 0.17
C ALA A 15 8.34 -20.62 0.48
N LEU A 16 8.42 -19.28 0.33
CA LEU A 16 9.66 -18.52 0.40
C LEU A 16 9.84 -17.73 1.70
N LEU A 17 8.74 -17.28 2.30
CA LEU A 17 8.75 -16.42 3.49
C LEU A 17 8.40 -17.26 4.72
N THR A 18 9.40 -17.85 5.33
CA THR A 18 9.23 -18.64 6.56
C THR A 18 9.36 -17.78 7.80
N SER A 19 8.63 -18.16 8.86
CA SER A 19 8.74 -17.50 10.16
C SER A 19 10.12 -17.70 10.78
N ALA A 20 10.63 -16.65 11.40
CA ALA A 20 11.75 -16.78 12.36
C ALA A 20 11.21 -17.34 13.71
N PRO A 21 12.08 -17.94 14.55
CA PRO A 21 11.64 -18.46 15.86
C PRO A 21 10.96 -17.40 16.74
N GLU A 22 11.31 -16.12 16.54
CA GLU A 22 10.86 -14.98 17.35
C GLU A 22 9.57 -14.33 16.80
N GLY A 23 9.06 -14.80 15.65
CA GLY A 23 7.91 -14.21 14.98
C GLY A 23 7.05 -15.20 14.24
N ALA A 24 5.88 -14.74 13.79
CA ALA A 24 4.97 -15.53 12.97
C ALA A 24 4.73 -14.83 11.63
N THR A 25 4.74 -15.61 10.54
CA THR A 25 4.33 -15.18 9.21
C THR A 25 2.99 -15.83 8.88
N ALA A 26 2.02 -15.04 8.47
CA ALA A 26 0.72 -15.52 8.04
C ALA A 26 0.29 -14.87 6.73
N TYR A 27 -0.60 -15.56 6.02
CA TYR A 27 -1.09 -15.17 4.71
C TYR A 27 -2.62 -15.16 4.71
N VAL A 28 -3.20 -14.06 4.27
CA VAL A 28 -4.66 -13.92 4.17
C VAL A 28 -5.05 -13.83 2.70
N PRO A 29 -5.71 -14.86 2.15
CA PRO A 29 -6.22 -14.83 0.79
C PRO A 29 -7.46 -13.96 0.72
N SER A 30 -7.27 -12.67 0.45
CA SER A 30 -8.36 -11.69 0.41
C SER A 30 -8.04 -10.54 -0.54
N ASP A 31 -9.08 -10.01 -1.15
CA ASP A 31 -9.03 -8.69 -1.76
C ASP A 31 -8.96 -7.63 -0.64
N ILE A 32 -8.13 -6.61 -0.80
CA ILE A 32 -7.99 -5.52 0.18
C ILE A 32 -9.31 -4.76 0.41
N ARG A 33 -10.24 -4.79 -0.56
CA ARG A 33 -11.57 -4.18 -0.46
C ARG A 33 -12.46 -4.86 0.60
N ASP A 34 -12.23 -6.15 0.86
CA ASP A 34 -12.88 -6.90 1.94
C ASP A 34 -12.12 -6.68 3.26
N THR A 35 -12.23 -5.46 3.79
CA THR A 35 -11.51 -5.04 5.01
C THR A 35 -11.89 -5.88 6.24
N GLU A 36 -13.11 -6.38 6.30
CA GLU A 36 -13.56 -7.24 7.42
C GLU A 36 -12.79 -8.56 7.41
N LYS A 37 -12.68 -9.21 6.25
CA LYS A 37 -11.92 -10.45 6.09
C LYS A 37 -10.42 -10.23 6.33
N VAL A 38 -9.86 -9.11 5.86
CA VAL A 38 -8.46 -8.75 6.11
C VAL A 38 -8.20 -8.60 7.61
N LEU A 39 -9.04 -7.86 8.33
CA LEU A 39 -8.90 -7.64 9.77
C LEU A 39 -9.13 -8.91 10.58
N ALA A 40 -10.11 -9.73 10.21
CA ALA A 40 -10.34 -11.02 10.86
C ALA A 40 -9.12 -11.94 10.72
N GLY A 41 -8.57 -12.08 9.50
CA GLY A 41 -7.37 -12.86 9.28
C GLY A 41 -6.13 -12.27 9.99
N ALA A 42 -6.05 -10.94 10.10
CA ALA A 42 -4.99 -10.28 10.85
C ALA A 42 -5.04 -10.63 12.34
N ALA A 43 -6.22 -10.65 12.94
CA ALA A 43 -6.43 -10.94 14.35
C ALA A 43 -6.04 -12.38 14.75
N GLU A 44 -5.96 -13.31 13.79
CA GLU A 44 -5.48 -14.67 14.05
C GLU A 44 -3.97 -14.72 14.40
N THR A 45 -3.22 -13.70 13.96
CA THR A 45 -1.74 -13.68 14.13
C THR A 45 -1.25 -12.47 14.89
N LEU A 46 -1.94 -11.33 14.77
CA LEU A 46 -1.56 -10.05 15.37
C LEU A 46 -2.47 -9.71 16.54
N ASP A 47 -1.88 -9.15 17.59
CA ASP A 47 -2.63 -8.49 18.66
C ASP A 47 -3.03 -7.07 18.20
N LEU A 48 -4.24 -6.93 17.67
CA LEU A 48 -4.75 -5.66 17.18
C LEU A 48 -5.05 -4.63 18.29
N SER A 49 -4.90 -4.98 19.56
CA SER A 49 -4.91 -4.01 20.66
C SER A 49 -3.59 -3.24 20.82
N ARG A 50 -2.56 -3.65 20.11
CA ARG A 50 -1.24 -3.02 20.06
C ARG A 50 -1.03 -2.30 18.75
N PRO A 51 -0.17 -1.27 18.69
CA PRO A 51 0.15 -0.56 17.44
C PRO A 51 0.64 -1.52 16.34
N VAL A 52 0.10 -1.34 15.14
CA VAL A 52 0.39 -2.14 13.95
C VAL A 52 0.94 -1.23 12.85
N ALA A 53 1.93 -1.70 12.10
CA ALA A 53 2.37 -1.07 10.87
C ALA A 53 1.63 -1.67 9.67
N VAL A 54 0.83 -0.86 9.00
CA VAL A 54 0.15 -1.20 7.75
C VAL A 54 1.00 -0.73 6.58
N MET A 55 1.33 -1.64 5.67
CA MET A 55 2.17 -1.35 4.50
C MET A 55 1.38 -1.61 3.22
N ALA A 56 1.00 -0.55 2.51
CA ALA A 56 0.34 -0.58 1.21
C ALA A 56 1.34 -0.16 0.12
N LEU A 57 2.25 -1.09 -0.22
CA LEU A 57 3.35 -0.82 -1.14
C LEU A 57 2.99 -1.25 -2.56
N MET A 58 2.82 -0.29 -3.47
CA MET A 58 2.47 -0.51 -4.88
C MET A 58 1.17 -1.31 -5.09
N VAL A 59 0.23 -1.23 -4.16
CA VAL A 59 -1.04 -1.98 -4.21
C VAL A 59 -2.24 -1.07 -4.46
N LEU A 60 -2.28 0.14 -3.91
CA LEU A 60 -3.44 1.03 -4.03
C LEU A 60 -3.67 1.52 -5.45
N GLN A 61 -2.64 1.51 -6.30
CA GLN A 61 -2.75 1.80 -7.73
C GLN A 61 -3.67 0.83 -8.49
N TYR A 62 -3.91 -0.38 -7.97
CA TYR A 62 -4.83 -1.36 -8.55
C TYR A 62 -6.28 -1.19 -8.08
N ILE A 63 -6.54 -0.26 -7.18
CA ILE A 63 -7.86 0.08 -6.68
C ILE A 63 -8.30 1.38 -7.36
N PRO A 64 -9.27 1.35 -8.29
CA PRO A 64 -9.76 2.57 -8.94
C PRO A 64 -10.45 3.48 -7.92
N ASP A 65 -10.43 4.80 -8.19
CA ASP A 65 -10.98 5.78 -7.24
C ASP A 65 -12.48 5.58 -6.98
N VAL A 66 -13.21 4.97 -7.92
CA VAL A 66 -14.64 4.60 -7.74
C VAL A 66 -14.85 3.57 -6.63
N ASP A 67 -13.84 2.76 -6.32
CA ASP A 67 -13.87 1.75 -5.25
C ASP A 67 -13.41 2.34 -3.89
N ASP A 68 -13.22 3.65 -3.81
CA ASP A 68 -12.87 4.40 -2.60
C ASP A 68 -11.65 3.82 -1.84
N PRO A 69 -10.44 3.83 -2.43
CA PRO A 69 -9.24 3.30 -1.78
C PRO A 69 -8.90 4.04 -0.47
N ARG A 70 -9.29 5.31 -0.33
CA ARG A 70 -9.11 6.07 0.92
C ARG A 70 -10.00 5.52 2.03
N GLY A 71 -11.26 5.24 1.73
CA GLY A 71 -12.17 4.63 2.70
C GLY A 71 -11.73 3.22 3.08
N ILE A 72 -11.14 2.44 2.14
CA ILE A 72 -10.54 1.13 2.45
C ILE A 72 -9.43 1.28 3.49
N VAL A 73 -8.46 2.17 3.25
CA VAL A 73 -7.36 2.44 4.18
C VAL A 73 -7.89 2.98 5.51
N GLY A 74 -8.86 3.90 5.47
CA GLY A 74 -9.50 4.49 6.65
C GLY A 74 -10.13 3.43 7.55
N ARG A 75 -10.93 2.50 7.00
CA ARG A 75 -11.54 1.41 7.77
C ARG A 75 -10.51 0.51 8.46
N VAL A 76 -9.40 0.22 7.78
CA VAL A 76 -8.31 -0.55 8.39
C VAL A 76 -7.70 0.23 9.56
N LEU A 77 -7.38 1.50 9.36
CA LEU A 77 -6.77 2.34 10.40
C LEU A 77 -7.71 2.60 11.58
N GLU A 78 -9.01 2.77 11.35
CA GLU A 78 -10.02 2.92 12.41
C GLU A 78 -10.01 1.76 13.39
N SER A 79 -9.76 0.54 12.91
CA SER A 79 -9.71 -0.69 13.70
C SER A 79 -8.41 -0.87 14.48
N LEU A 80 -7.43 0.00 14.31
CA LEU A 80 -6.12 -0.07 14.97
C LEU A 80 -5.97 1.00 16.06
N PRO A 81 -5.20 0.76 17.12
CA PRO A 81 -5.01 1.72 18.19
C PRO A 81 -4.11 2.90 17.78
N PRO A 82 -4.13 4.01 18.54
CA PRO A 82 -3.13 5.07 18.45
C PRO A 82 -1.70 4.52 18.49
N GLY A 83 -0.81 5.18 17.75
CA GLY A 83 0.57 4.72 17.59
C GLY A 83 0.77 3.73 16.46
N SER A 84 -0.30 3.28 15.77
CA SER A 84 -0.19 2.51 14.53
C SER A 84 0.33 3.37 13.38
N TYR A 85 0.93 2.74 12.38
CA TYR A 85 1.52 3.42 11.23
C TYR A 85 0.88 2.96 9.92
N LEU A 86 0.79 3.87 8.97
CA LEU A 86 0.52 3.60 7.57
C LEU A 86 1.73 3.97 6.73
N THR A 87 2.19 3.05 5.87
CA THR A 87 3.17 3.35 4.82
C THR A 87 2.52 3.10 3.46
N VAL A 88 2.61 4.06 2.57
CA VAL A 88 2.11 3.96 1.19
C VAL A 88 3.25 4.23 0.23
N SER A 89 3.34 3.43 -0.83
CA SER A 89 4.01 3.83 -2.07
C SER A 89 3.08 3.58 -3.25
N ASP A 90 3.04 4.49 -4.19
CA ASP A 90 2.12 4.40 -5.34
C ASP A 90 2.73 5.01 -6.60
N THR A 91 2.40 4.41 -7.77
CA THR A 91 2.81 4.96 -9.06
C THR A 91 1.98 6.20 -9.37
N VAL A 92 2.65 7.24 -9.87
CA VAL A 92 2.04 8.55 -10.06
C VAL A 92 2.23 9.08 -11.47
N ARG A 93 1.39 10.06 -11.86
CA ARG A 93 1.37 10.65 -13.21
C ARG A 93 2.08 12.00 -13.31
N ASP A 94 2.51 12.58 -12.20
CA ASP A 94 3.12 13.91 -12.15
C ASP A 94 4.67 13.89 -12.04
N ILE A 95 5.25 12.69 -12.10
CA ILE A 95 6.67 12.46 -12.33
C ILE A 95 6.82 11.81 -13.72
N ASP A 96 7.62 12.39 -14.63
CA ASP A 96 7.83 11.94 -16.02
C ASP A 96 6.49 11.68 -16.77
N THR A 97 5.64 12.68 -16.75
CA THR A 97 4.21 12.61 -17.11
C THR A 97 3.92 11.95 -18.46
N GLY A 98 4.69 12.24 -19.50
CA GLY A 98 4.46 11.70 -20.85
C GLY A 98 4.68 10.18 -20.91
N ARG A 99 5.86 9.73 -20.49
CA ARG A 99 6.28 8.32 -20.59
C ARG A 99 5.45 7.40 -19.69
N VAL A 100 5.16 7.87 -18.47
CA VAL A 100 4.37 7.10 -17.49
C VAL A 100 2.93 6.94 -17.95
N THR A 101 2.30 8.03 -18.37
CA THR A 101 0.90 8.00 -18.82
C THR A 101 0.72 7.10 -20.04
N GLU A 102 1.60 7.24 -21.06
CA GLU A 102 1.54 6.39 -22.24
C GLU A 102 1.84 4.92 -21.93
N GLY A 103 2.86 4.67 -21.11
CA GLY A 103 3.24 3.32 -20.68
C GLY A 103 2.10 2.62 -19.94
N THR A 104 1.48 3.33 -18.99
CA THR A 104 0.34 2.82 -18.23
C THR A 104 -0.87 2.58 -19.11
N ALA A 105 -1.18 3.48 -20.04
CA ALA A 105 -2.29 3.27 -20.99
C ALA A 105 -2.09 1.99 -21.83
N ARG A 106 -0.87 1.75 -22.33
CA ARG A 106 -0.54 0.53 -23.07
C ARG A 106 -0.62 -0.73 -22.19
N LEU A 107 -0.19 -0.62 -20.94
CA LEU A 107 -0.27 -1.73 -19.98
C LEU A 107 -1.73 -2.05 -19.65
N ASN A 108 -2.54 -1.06 -19.34
CA ASN A 108 -3.94 -1.23 -19.00
C ASN A 108 -4.75 -1.90 -20.13
N GLN A 109 -4.41 -1.64 -21.40
CA GLN A 109 -5.02 -2.34 -22.55
C GLN A 109 -4.78 -3.85 -22.52
N ARG A 110 -3.74 -4.33 -21.82
CA ARG A 110 -3.36 -5.75 -21.75
C ARG A 110 -3.74 -6.42 -20.44
N MET A 111 -3.98 -5.65 -19.38
CA MET A 111 -4.27 -6.18 -18.03
C MET A 111 -5.71 -6.64 -17.82
N GLY A 112 -6.59 -6.46 -18.80
CA GLY A 112 -8.00 -6.84 -18.64
C GLY A 112 -8.73 -5.99 -17.59
N PRO A 113 -9.48 -6.59 -16.66
CA PRO A 113 -10.27 -5.84 -15.69
C PRO A 113 -9.44 -5.13 -14.60
N THR A 114 -8.24 -5.62 -14.32
CA THR A 114 -7.34 -5.01 -13.33
C THR A 114 -6.48 -3.95 -14.00
N GLN A 115 -6.76 -2.69 -13.75
CA GLN A 115 -6.07 -1.57 -14.36
C GLN A 115 -5.34 -0.73 -13.31
N LEU A 116 -4.23 -0.13 -13.72
CA LEU A 116 -3.51 0.83 -12.89
C LEU A 116 -4.21 2.20 -12.93
N THR A 117 -4.46 2.76 -11.77
CA THR A 117 -4.95 4.12 -11.58
C THR A 117 -3.78 4.99 -11.15
N LEU A 118 -3.36 5.90 -12.04
CA LEU A 118 -2.28 6.84 -11.74
C LEU A 118 -2.81 8.04 -10.94
N ARG A 119 -2.23 8.29 -9.80
CA ARG A 119 -2.55 9.40 -8.90
C ARG A 119 -1.54 10.55 -9.03
N THR A 120 -1.87 11.71 -8.49
CA THR A 120 -0.94 12.80 -8.27
C THR A 120 -0.35 12.69 -6.86
N ARG A 121 0.70 13.49 -6.58
CA ARG A 121 1.22 13.63 -5.21
C ARG A 121 0.11 13.97 -4.22
N SER A 122 -0.73 14.95 -4.56
CA SER A 122 -1.82 15.37 -3.67
C SER A 122 -2.87 14.27 -3.44
N ASP A 123 -3.07 13.36 -4.40
CA ASP A 123 -3.95 12.21 -4.22
C ASP A 123 -3.33 11.18 -3.27
N VAL A 124 -2.00 10.98 -3.34
CA VAL A 124 -1.27 10.12 -2.40
C VAL A 124 -1.25 10.71 -0.99
N GLU A 125 -1.05 12.03 -0.85
CA GLU A 125 -1.08 12.74 0.43
C GLU A 125 -2.40 12.50 1.18
N ARG A 126 -3.53 12.42 0.46
CA ARG A 126 -4.85 12.18 1.07
C ARG A 126 -5.01 10.81 1.75
N PHE A 127 -4.17 9.82 1.46
CA PHE A 127 -4.18 8.56 2.21
C PHE A 127 -3.76 8.74 3.67
N PHE A 128 -3.08 9.85 3.97
CA PHE A 128 -2.58 10.18 5.31
C PHE A 128 -3.43 11.20 6.04
N ASP A 129 -4.63 11.55 5.53
CA ASP A 129 -5.53 12.47 6.21
C ASP A 129 -5.82 12.00 7.64
N GLY A 130 -5.60 12.87 8.62
CA GLY A 130 -5.77 12.56 10.05
C GLY A 130 -4.59 11.84 10.72
N LEU A 131 -3.52 11.59 10.00
CA LEU A 131 -2.29 11.01 10.54
C LEU A 131 -1.22 12.09 10.75
N GLU A 132 -0.35 11.85 11.72
CA GLU A 132 0.88 12.62 11.92
C GLU A 132 1.93 12.13 10.91
N MET A 133 2.29 12.99 9.96
CA MET A 133 3.29 12.63 8.95
C MET A 133 4.67 12.42 9.58
N VAL A 134 5.33 11.36 9.17
CA VAL A 134 6.75 11.11 9.46
C VAL A 134 7.60 11.82 8.41
N GLU A 135 8.63 12.54 8.88
CA GLU A 135 9.58 13.19 7.96
C GLU A 135 10.26 12.16 7.02
N PRO A 136 10.44 12.48 5.77
CA PRO A 136 10.29 13.78 5.08
C PRO A 136 8.88 14.07 4.50
N GLY A 137 7.85 13.37 4.90
CA GLY A 137 6.51 13.50 4.34
C GLY A 137 6.32 12.64 3.09
N VAL A 138 5.45 13.04 2.17
CA VAL A 138 5.27 12.37 0.87
C VAL A 138 6.28 12.93 -0.12
N VAL A 139 7.25 12.09 -0.52
CA VAL A 139 8.35 12.45 -1.40
C VAL A 139 8.52 11.42 -2.53
N PRO A 140 9.23 11.75 -3.62
CA PRO A 140 9.65 10.74 -4.58
C PRO A 140 10.32 9.55 -3.89
N LEU A 141 9.97 8.33 -4.28
CA LEU A 141 10.43 7.11 -3.59
C LEU A 141 11.96 7.06 -3.35
N PRO A 142 12.84 7.46 -4.28
CA PRO A 142 14.28 7.46 -4.04
C PRO A 142 14.75 8.48 -3.00
N GLU A 143 13.92 9.46 -2.65
CA GLU A 143 14.22 10.50 -1.66
C GLU A 143 13.76 10.09 -0.25
N TRP A 144 13.01 9.01 -0.13
CA TRP A 144 12.58 8.48 1.16
C TRP A 144 13.78 7.90 1.91
N HIS A 145 14.35 8.70 2.83
CA HIS A 145 15.59 8.39 3.57
C HIS A 145 16.77 7.94 2.69
N GLY A 146 16.74 8.30 1.41
CA GLY A 146 17.78 7.97 0.44
C GLY A 146 18.39 9.21 -0.23
N PRO A 147 19.46 9.05 -1.01
CA PRO A 147 20.17 10.15 -1.66
C PRO A 147 19.43 10.71 -2.88
N GLY A 148 18.27 10.18 -3.24
CA GLY A 148 17.60 10.47 -4.50
C GLY A 148 18.05 9.54 -5.65
N SER A 149 17.61 9.85 -6.85
CA SER A 149 17.97 9.13 -8.08
C SER A 149 18.24 10.09 -9.22
N GLU A 150 19.22 9.78 -10.06
CA GLU A 150 19.47 10.52 -11.32
C GLU A 150 18.34 10.32 -12.34
N TYR A 151 17.59 9.22 -12.21
CA TYR A 151 16.47 8.90 -13.09
C TYR A 151 15.14 9.11 -12.36
N PRO A 152 14.13 9.73 -13.02
CA PRO A 152 12.81 9.89 -12.44
C PRO A 152 12.16 8.50 -12.23
N ILE A 153 11.87 8.17 -10.99
CA ILE A 153 11.05 7.00 -10.64
C ILE A 153 9.64 7.53 -10.37
N PRO A 154 8.64 7.16 -11.18
CA PRO A 154 7.28 7.70 -11.08
C PRO A 154 6.51 7.09 -9.91
N CYS A 155 7.02 7.28 -8.72
CA CYS A 155 6.46 6.75 -7.49
C CYS A 155 6.70 7.74 -6.34
N TYR A 156 5.66 8.02 -5.57
CA TYR A 156 5.78 8.67 -4.27
C TYR A 156 5.71 7.64 -3.14
N ALA A 157 6.39 7.95 -2.05
CA ALA A 157 6.28 7.20 -0.81
C ALA A 157 6.04 8.15 0.36
N GLY A 158 5.37 7.66 1.39
CA GLY A 158 5.12 8.37 2.62
C GLY A 158 4.79 7.42 3.77
N MET A 159 4.93 7.93 4.99
CA MET A 159 4.54 7.25 6.22
C MET A 159 3.82 8.23 7.13
N GLY A 160 2.73 7.78 7.77
CA GLY A 160 1.99 8.53 8.77
C GLY A 160 1.73 7.69 10.00
N ARG A 161 1.71 8.32 11.17
CA ARG A 161 1.40 7.71 12.45
C ARG A 161 -0.04 8.09 12.87
N LYS A 162 -0.80 7.14 13.34
CA LYS A 162 -2.10 7.38 13.97
C LYS A 162 -1.89 8.07 15.32
N PRO A 163 -2.48 9.28 15.56
CA PRO A 163 -2.36 10.00 16.82
C PRO A 163 -2.98 9.26 18.02
#